data_53d73ecd94cce08ed79ae20d32b02a0f
#
_entry.id   53d73ecd94cce08ed79ae20d32b02a0f
#
_cell.length_a   1.000
_cell.length_b   1.000
_cell.length_c   1.000
_cell.angle_alpha   90.00
_cell.angle_beta   90.00
_cell.angle_gamma   90.00
#
_symmetry.space_group_name_H-M   'P 1'
#
loop_
_entity.id
_entity.type
_entity.pdbx_description
1 polymer ?
#
loop_
_entity_poly.entity_id
_entity_poly.type
_entity_poly.pdbx_seq_one_letter_code
_entity_poly.pdbx_strand_id
1 'polypeptide(L)'
;NETPFPVLSEEGKHMDYAVRRGWDTLWIVDPLDGTKEFIKRNGEFTVNIALVQNAVPVMGVIYVPVKKELYFAVEGTGAYKCSGIVGLEDEGVTLQQMIEKSKRMPLADARDHFIAVASRSHLTPETETYIADLKKKHGNVELISSGSSIKICLVAEGKADVYPRFA
;
A
#
# COMPACT_ATOMS: atom_id res chain seq x y z
N ASN A 1 3.08 16.99 17.82
CA ASN A 1 2.13 15.89 17.55
C ASN A 1 0.71 16.47 17.58
N GLU A 2 0.00 16.42 16.47
CA GLU A 2 -1.37 16.89 16.35
C GLU A 2 -2.39 15.85 16.80
N THR A 3 -1.95 14.61 17.03
CA THR A 3 -2.80 13.52 17.53
C THR A 3 -2.29 12.97 18.85
N PRO A 4 -3.17 12.52 19.75
CA PRO A 4 -2.79 11.98 21.06
C PRO A 4 -2.22 10.55 20.98
N PHE A 5 -2.27 9.92 19.80
CA PHE A 5 -1.88 8.52 19.67
C PHE A 5 -0.37 8.35 19.47
N PRO A 6 0.24 7.31 20.06
CA PRO A 6 1.64 6.99 19.84
C PRO A 6 1.91 6.60 18.39
N VAL A 7 3.16 6.81 17.95
CA VAL A 7 3.64 6.48 16.61
C VAL A 7 4.68 5.36 16.70
N LEU A 8 4.44 4.28 15.99
CA LEU A 8 5.40 3.23 15.71
C LEU A 8 5.92 3.42 14.27
N SER A 9 7.18 3.84 14.14
CA SER A 9 7.80 4.08 12.84
C SER A 9 8.94 3.11 12.59
N GLU A 10 9.13 2.66 11.34
CA GLU A 10 10.26 1.83 10.93
C GLU A 10 11.60 2.55 11.17
N GLU A 11 11.70 3.83 10.83
CA GLU A 11 12.88 4.68 11.05
C GLU A 11 12.93 5.29 12.47
N GLY A 12 11.98 4.92 13.32
CA GLY A 12 11.86 5.44 14.66
C GLY A 12 12.80 4.79 15.67
N LYS A 13 12.86 5.35 16.87
CA LYS A 13 13.58 4.71 17.97
C LYS A 13 12.93 3.37 18.31
N HIS A 14 13.77 2.34 18.50
CA HIS A 14 13.28 1.05 19.00
C HIS A 14 12.50 1.24 20.30
N MET A 15 11.29 0.75 20.34
CA MET A 15 10.42 0.79 21.51
C MET A 15 10.16 -0.61 22.04
N ASP A 16 10.37 -0.79 23.32
CA ASP A 16 10.17 -2.09 23.98
C ASP A 16 8.72 -2.56 23.77
N TYR A 17 8.59 -3.84 23.48
CA TYR A 17 7.28 -4.49 23.33
C TYR A 17 6.42 -4.34 24.60
N ALA A 18 7.02 -4.40 25.79
CA ALA A 18 6.33 -4.21 27.05
C ALA A 18 5.60 -2.86 27.15
N VAL A 19 6.13 -1.81 26.51
CA VAL A 19 5.50 -0.48 26.44
C VAL A 19 4.38 -0.47 25.40
N ARG A 20 4.68 -0.90 24.17
CA ARG A 20 3.74 -0.78 23.03
C ARG A 20 2.56 -1.75 23.09
N ARG A 21 2.70 -2.89 23.83
CA ARG A 21 1.60 -3.85 24.00
C ARG A 21 0.35 -3.30 24.69
N GLY A 22 0.49 -2.17 25.40
CA GLY A 22 -0.61 -1.48 26.07
C GLY A 22 -1.25 -0.37 25.22
N TRP A 23 -0.89 -0.24 23.96
CA TRP A 23 -1.48 0.76 23.07
C TRP A 23 -2.72 0.21 22.38
N ASP A 24 -3.87 0.70 22.75
CA ASP A 24 -5.15 0.34 22.09
C ASP A 24 -5.27 1.00 20.73
N THR A 25 -4.72 2.21 20.59
CA THR A 25 -4.73 2.97 19.33
C THR A 25 -3.33 3.53 19.06
N LEU A 26 -2.82 3.32 17.83
CA LEU A 26 -1.50 3.80 17.43
C LEU A 26 -1.43 4.08 15.93
N TRP A 27 -0.51 4.95 15.55
CA TRP A 27 -0.07 5.11 14.16
C TRP A 27 1.07 4.15 13.86
N ILE A 28 1.00 3.44 12.75
CA ILE A 28 2.12 2.71 12.17
C ILE A 28 2.57 3.47 10.93
N VAL A 29 3.86 3.80 10.86
CA VAL A 29 4.42 4.65 9.81
C VAL A 29 5.67 4.00 9.23
N ASP A 30 5.68 3.83 7.91
CA ASP A 30 6.87 3.59 7.13
C ASP A 30 7.08 4.82 6.22
N PRO A 31 8.03 5.70 6.58
CA PRO A 31 8.21 6.96 5.86
C PRO A 31 8.90 6.80 4.50
N LEU A 32 9.52 5.65 4.23
CA LEU A 32 10.22 5.37 2.98
C LEU A 32 10.28 3.87 2.66
N ASP A 33 9.14 3.26 2.29
CA ASP A 33 9.13 1.89 1.76
C ASP A 33 9.70 1.85 0.35
N GLY A 34 10.66 0.97 0.13
CA GLY A 34 11.37 0.84 -1.13
C GLY A 34 12.65 1.68 -1.18
N THR A 35 13.48 1.62 -0.15
CA THR A 35 14.79 2.32 -0.08
C THR A 35 15.69 2.01 -1.28
N LYS A 36 15.68 0.75 -1.79
CA LYS A 36 16.43 0.38 -3.01
C LYS A 36 15.93 1.12 -4.25
N GLU A 37 14.62 1.27 -4.38
CA GLU A 37 13.95 1.99 -5.46
C GLU A 37 14.22 3.49 -5.37
N PHE A 38 14.24 4.04 -4.17
CA PHE A 38 14.60 5.43 -3.90
C PHE A 38 16.04 5.72 -4.32
N ILE A 39 17.01 4.87 -3.92
CA ILE A 39 18.43 5.00 -4.30
C ILE A 39 18.60 4.89 -5.82
N LYS A 40 17.89 3.96 -6.47
CA LYS A 40 17.90 3.80 -7.93
C LYS A 40 17.16 4.90 -8.69
N ARG A 41 16.43 5.78 -8.00
CA ARG A 41 15.64 6.87 -8.57
C ARG A 41 14.62 6.42 -9.63
N ASN A 42 14.04 5.22 -9.47
CA ASN A 42 13.05 4.69 -10.41
C ASN A 42 11.62 5.13 -10.09
N GLY A 43 11.41 5.88 -8.99
CA GLY A 43 10.12 6.43 -8.60
C GLY A 43 9.14 5.43 -7.96
N GLU A 44 9.58 4.22 -7.67
CA GLU A 44 8.72 3.16 -7.12
C GLU A 44 8.88 3.01 -5.59
N PHE A 45 8.93 4.12 -4.87
CA PHE A 45 8.92 4.13 -3.41
C PHE A 45 7.65 4.81 -2.88
N THR A 46 7.28 4.51 -1.65
CA THR A 46 6.03 4.97 -1.05
C THR A 46 6.23 5.44 0.38
N VAL A 47 5.30 6.25 0.85
CA VAL A 47 5.10 6.58 2.26
C VAL A 47 3.84 5.85 2.72
N ASN A 48 3.94 5.06 3.78
CA ASN A 48 2.83 4.25 4.28
C ASN A 48 2.46 4.69 5.70
N ILE A 49 1.17 4.94 5.93
CA ILE A 49 0.65 5.33 7.24
C ILE A 49 -0.62 4.52 7.52
N ALA A 50 -0.72 3.93 8.69
CA ALA A 50 -1.92 3.24 9.13
C ALA A 50 -2.32 3.66 10.54
N LEU A 51 -3.62 3.82 10.79
CA LEU A 51 -4.19 3.91 12.12
C LEU A 51 -4.70 2.51 12.50
N VAL A 52 -4.20 2.01 13.62
CA VAL A 52 -4.59 0.71 14.17
C VAL A 52 -5.30 0.95 15.48
N GLN A 53 -6.46 0.31 15.66
CA GLN A 53 -7.25 0.36 16.88
C GLN A 53 -7.59 -1.07 17.32
N ASN A 54 -7.28 -1.41 18.56
CA ASN A 54 -7.48 -2.77 19.12
C ASN A 54 -6.91 -3.87 18.21
N ALA A 55 -5.68 -3.66 17.72
CA ALA A 55 -4.98 -4.55 16.78
C ALA A 55 -5.64 -4.70 15.39
N VAL A 56 -6.63 -3.87 15.04
CA VAL A 56 -7.30 -3.85 13.73
C VAL A 56 -6.92 -2.56 12.99
N PRO A 57 -6.42 -2.61 11.75
CA PRO A 57 -6.24 -1.41 10.92
C PRO A 57 -7.62 -0.81 10.56
N VAL A 58 -7.86 0.43 10.99
CA VAL A 58 -9.12 1.14 10.72
C VAL A 58 -8.97 2.23 9.66
N MET A 59 -7.74 2.66 9.38
CA MET A 59 -7.42 3.57 8.29
C MET A 59 -6.03 3.26 7.73
N GLY A 60 -5.86 3.39 6.43
CA GLY A 60 -4.58 3.26 5.76
C GLY A 60 -4.40 4.28 4.66
N VAL A 61 -3.16 4.75 4.50
CA VAL A 61 -2.74 5.68 3.47
C VAL A 61 -1.44 5.20 2.85
N ILE A 62 -1.37 5.16 1.52
CA ILE A 62 -0.15 4.92 0.76
C ILE A 62 0.01 6.09 -0.22
N TYR A 63 1.10 6.84 -0.08
CA TYR A 63 1.42 7.92 -1.01
C TYR A 63 2.60 7.51 -1.89
N VAL A 64 2.47 7.72 -3.21
CA VAL A 64 3.50 7.50 -4.22
C VAL A 64 4.02 8.86 -4.68
N PRO A 65 5.10 9.41 -4.08
CA PRO A 65 5.48 10.81 -4.25
C PRO A 65 5.77 11.21 -5.70
N VAL A 66 6.50 10.37 -6.43
CA VAL A 66 6.90 10.67 -7.82
C VAL A 66 5.70 10.67 -8.77
N LYS A 67 4.70 9.82 -8.52
CA LYS A 67 3.47 9.75 -9.31
C LYS A 67 2.41 10.72 -8.84
N LYS A 68 2.60 11.35 -7.66
CA LYS A 68 1.61 12.22 -7.00
C LYS A 68 0.27 11.51 -6.84
N GLU A 69 0.31 10.22 -6.49
CA GLU A 69 -0.84 9.35 -6.29
C GLU A 69 -0.99 9.02 -4.81
N LEU A 70 -2.19 9.18 -4.29
CA LEU A 70 -2.57 8.85 -2.93
C LEU A 70 -3.62 7.74 -2.98
N TYR A 71 -3.35 6.66 -2.28
CA TYR A 71 -4.31 5.60 -2.00
C TYR A 71 -4.70 5.69 -0.52
N PHE A 72 -5.97 5.61 -0.24
CA PHE A 72 -6.43 5.60 1.14
C PHE A 72 -7.68 4.74 1.30
N ALA A 73 -7.83 4.19 2.50
CA ALA A 73 -9.00 3.43 2.90
C ALA A 73 -9.35 3.76 4.34
N VAL A 74 -10.64 3.80 4.63
CA VAL A 74 -11.18 3.98 5.98
C VAL A 74 -12.25 2.94 6.20
N GLU A 75 -12.24 2.30 7.36
CA GLU A 75 -13.21 1.28 7.74
C GLU A 75 -14.64 1.81 7.56
N GLY A 76 -15.52 0.99 6.98
CA GLY A 76 -16.90 1.35 6.68
C GLY A 76 -17.12 2.33 5.53
N THR A 77 -16.04 2.95 4.99
CA THR A 77 -16.14 3.95 3.92
C THR A 77 -15.74 3.38 2.56
N GLY A 78 -14.69 2.55 2.54
CA GLY A 78 -14.13 1.94 1.34
C GLY A 78 -12.72 2.41 1.03
N ALA A 79 -12.23 2.07 -0.17
CA ALA A 79 -10.89 2.37 -0.64
C ALA A 79 -10.92 3.28 -1.87
N TYR A 80 -10.00 4.24 -1.94
CA TYR A 80 -10.01 5.32 -2.93
C TYR A 80 -8.59 5.60 -3.43
N LYS A 81 -8.53 6.14 -4.66
CA LYS A 81 -7.31 6.68 -5.28
C LYS A 81 -7.53 8.13 -5.67
N CYS A 82 -6.66 9.02 -5.20
CA CYS A 82 -6.56 10.41 -5.62
C CYS A 82 -5.26 10.62 -6.43
N SER A 83 -5.32 11.36 -7.52
CA SER A 83 -4.16 11.68 -8.36
C SER A 83 -3.92 13.19 -8.39
N GLY A 84 -2.66 13.60 -8.64
CA GLY A 84 -2.28 15.00 -8.72
C GLY A 84 -2.04 15.66 -7.37
N ILE A 85 -1.86 14.90 -6.30
CA ILE A 85 -1.56 15.44 -4.97
C ILE A 85 -0.14 16.01 -4.96
N VAL A 86 -0.03 17.32 -4.78
CA VAL A 86 1.22 18.08 -4.70
C VAL A 86 1.28 18.79 -3.34
N GLY A 87 1.65 18.01 -2.31
CA GLY A 87 1.63 18.52 -0.94
C GLY A 87 0.22 18.64 -0.35
N LEU A 88 0.13 18.56 0.93
CA LEU A 88 -1.08 18.92 1.69
C LEU A 88 -0.86 20.33 2.25
N GLU A 89 -0.81 21.33 1.38
CA GLU A 89 -0.72 22.72 1.80
C GLU A 89 -2.06 23.25 2.37
N ASP A 90 -3.14 22.49 2.15
CA ASP A 90 -4.46 22.85 2.66
C ASP A 90 -4.68 22.24 4.06
N GLU A 91 -4.33 22.98 5.09
CA GLU A 91 -4.83 22.73 6.44
C GLU A 91 -6.37 22.73 6.39
N GLY A 92 -6.98 21.59 6.80
CA GLY A 92 -8.43 21.48 6.94
C GLY A 92 -9.17 20.74 5.81
N VAL A 93 -8.47 20.02 4.92
CA VAL A 93 -9.15 19.12 3.97
C VAL A 93 -9.84 17.99 4.73
N THR A 94 -11.15 17.89 4.57
CA THR A 94 -11.94 16.81 5.21
C THR A 94 -11.89 15.50 4.41
N LEU A 95 -12.16 14.37 5.08
CA LEU A 95 -12.29 13.07 4.42
C LEU A 95 -13.32 13.11 3.28
N GLN A 96 -14.43 13.77 3.47
CA GLN A 96 -15.48 13.90 2.46
C GLN A 96 -14.97 14.62 1.19
N GLN A 97 -14.24 15.71 1.35
CA GLN A 97 -13.63 16.43 0.23
C GLN A 97 -12.56 15.60 -0.48
N MET A 98 -11.81 14.77 0.27
CA MET A 98 -10.85 13.82 -0.34
C MET A 98 -11.56 12.75 -1.16
N ILE A 99 -12.67 12.19 -0.66
CA ILE A 99 -13.48 11.21 -1.36
C ILE A 99 -14.03 11.79 -2.67
N GLU A 100 -14.56 13.00 -2.64
CA GLU A 100 -15.12 13.68 -3.82
C GLU A 100 -14.09 13.92 -4.93
N LYS A 101 -12.82 14.16 -4.56
CA LYS A 101 -11.70 14.34 -5.50
C LYS A 101 -11.09 12.99 -5.97
N SER A 102 -11.57 11.87 -5.46
CA SER A 102 -10.95 10.55 -5.63
C SER A 102 -11.84 9.62 -6.44
N LYS A 103 -11.24 8.56 -6.95
CA LYS A 103 -11.95 7.45 -7.57
C LYS A 103 -12.02 6.28 -6.58
N ARG A 104 -13.22 5.72 -6.40
CA ARG A 104 -13.40 4.51 -5.59
C ARG A 104 -12.78 3.30 -6.28
N MET A 105 -12.02 2.51 -5.54
CA MET A 105 -11.42 1.28 -6.06
C MET A 105 -12.38 0.08 -5.92
N PRO A 106 -12.27 -0.95 -6.79
CA PRO A 106 -11.32 -1.09 -7.90
C PRO A 106 -11.65 -0.16 -9.08
N LEU A 107 -10.63 0.16 -9.90
CA LEU A 107 -10.75 1.09 -11.04
C LEU A 107 -10.69 0.40 -12.40
N ALA A 108 -10.12 -0.82 -12.46
CA ALA A 108 -9.88 -1.51 -13.71
C ALA A 108 -11.16 -2.15 -14.25
N ASP A 109 -11.31 -2.08 -15.55
CA ASP A 109 -12.34 -2.82 -16.29
C ASP A 109 -12.03 -4.32 -16.32
N ALA A 110 -13.04 -5.11 -16.73
CA ALA A 110 -12.88 -6.55 -16.93
C ALA A 110 -11.75 -6.84 -17.93
N ARG A 111 -10.93 -7.86 -17.63
CA ARG A 111 -9.81 -8.32 -18.46
C ARG A 111 -10.06 -9.74 -18.91
N ASP A 112 -9.42 -10.11 -20.02
CA ASP A 112 -9.46 -11.45 -20.62
C ASP A 112 -8.31 -12.35 -20.17
N HIS A 113 -7.37 -11.83 -19.36
CA HIS A 113 -6.21 -12.55 -18.86
C HIS A 113 -5.94 -12.23 -17.37
N PHE A 114 -5.24 -13.14 -16.72
CA PHE A 114 -4.88 -13.05 -15.31
C PHE A 114 -3.53 -12.33 -15.13
N ILE A 115 -3.43 -11.37 -14.22
CA ILE A 115 -2.20 -10.62 -13.94
C ILE A 115 -1.73 -10.92 -12.52
N ALA A 116 -0.50 -11.43 -12.39
CA ALA A 116 0.19 -11.55 -11.11
C ALA A 116 1.27 -10.46 -11.00
N VAL A 117 1.31 -9.76 -9.87
CA VAL A 117 2.40 -8.83 -9.58
C VAL A 117 3.41 -9.47 -8.64
N ALA A 118 4.69 -9.37 -8.98
CA ALA A 118 5.78 -9.95 -8.19
C ALA A 118 6.86 -8.91 -7.84
N SER A 119 7.66 -9.22 -6.83
CA SER A 119 8.83 -8.41 -6.49
C SER A 119 9.96 -8.68 -7.50
N ARG A 120 10.64 -7.63 -7.97
CA ARG A 120 11.83 -7.77 -8.83
C ARG A 120 13.01 -8.43 -8.12
N SER A 121 13.11 -8.22 -6.81
CA SER A 121 14.30 -8.55 -6.03
C SER A 121 14.11 -9.73 -5.09
N HIS A 122 12.90 -10.28 -4.97
CA HIS A 122 12.55 -11.29 -3.98
C HIS A 122 11.59 -12.32 -4.59
N LEU A 123 12.01 -12.97 -5.68
CA LEU A 123 11.33 -14.14 -6.21
C LEU A 123 11.88 -15.37 -5.45
N THR A 124 11.04 -15.99 -4.63
CA THR A 124 11.40 -17.23 -3.94
C THR A 124 10.93 -18.44 -4.74
N PRO A 125 11.51 -19.65 -4.55
CA PRO A 125 11.05 -20.87 -5.22
C PRO A 125 9.55 -21.14 -5.02
N GLU A 126 9.00 -20.79 -3.84
CA GLU A 126 7.59 -20.93 -3.53
C GLU A 126 6.74 -19.99 -4.38
N THR A 127 7.22 -18.77 -4.58
CA THR A 127 6.56 -17.77 -5.46
C THR A 127 6.56 -18.24 -6.91
N GLU A 128 7.68 -18.80 -7.39
CA GLU A 128 7.78 -19.35 -8.75
C GLU A 128 6.84 -20.53 -8.95
N THR A 129 6.78 -21.43 -7.98
CA THR A 129 5.85 -22.57 -7.98
C THR A 129 4.40 -22.11 -8.03
N TYR A 130 4.04 -21.15 -7.18
CA TYR A 130 2.70 -20.58 -7.17
C TYR A 130 2.32 -19.93 -8.51
N ILE A 131 3.24 -19.18 -9.12
CA ILE A 131 3.02 -18.57 -10.45
C ILE A 131 2.85 -19.66 -11.52
N ALA A 132 3.63 -20.74 -11.46
CA ALA A 132 3.48 -21.86 -12.38
C ALA A 132 2.11 -22.54 -12.25
N ASP A 133 1.57 -22.65 -11.05
CA ASP A 133 0.24 -23.21 -10.82
C ASP A 133 -0.88 -22.25 -11.27
N LEU A 134 -0.69 -20.95 -11.11
CA LEU A 134 -1.60 -19.95 -11.69
C LEU A 134 -1.66 -20.08 -13.23
N LYS A 135 -0.52 -20.27 -13.90
CA LYS A 135 -0.47 -20.50 -15.35
C LYS A 135 -1.21 -21.74 -15.79
N LYS A 136 -1.09 -22.85 -15.03
CA LYS A 136 -1.85 -24.08 -15.30
C LYS A 136 -3.36 -23.85 -15.14
N LYS A 137 -3.77 -23.06 -14.14
CA LYS A 137 -5.18 -22.82 -13.82
C LYS A 137 -5.85 -21.81 -14.76
N HIS A 138 -5.17 -20.74 -15.13
CA HIS A 138 -5.74 -19.61 -15.86
C HIS A 138 -5.27 -19.51 -17.30
N GLY A 139 -4.30 -20.34 -17.73
CA GLY A 139 -3.73 -20.33 -19.07
C GLY A 139 -2.82 -19.12 -19.28
N ASN A 140 -3.37 -18.01 -19.73
CA ASN A 140 -2.61 -16.79 -19.95
C ASN A 140 -2.47 -16.00 -18.63
N VAL A 141 -1.26 -15.98 -18.08
CA VAL A 141 -0.92 -15.20 -16.88
C VAL A 141 0.20 -14.23 -17.23
N GLU A 142 -0.11 -12.95 -17.22
CA GLU A 142 0.87 -11.88 -17.33
C GLU A 142 1.57 -11.68 -15.98
N LEU A 143 2.88 -11.51 -16.03
CA LEU A 143 3.68 -11.21 -14.83
C LEU A 143 4.22 -9.79 -14.92
N ILE A 144 3.74 -8.93 -14.03
CA ILE A 144 4.24 -7.56 -13.89
C ILE A 144 5.09 -7.41 -12.62
N SER A 145 5.97 -6.41 -12.59
CA SER A 145 6.83 -6.12 -11.44
C SER A 145 6.74 -4.66 -11.04
N SER A 146 6.71 -4.44 -9.74
CA SER A 146 6.80 -3.09 -9.17
C SER A 146 7.55 -3.11 -7.84
N GLY A 147 8.07 -1.96 -7.41
CA GLY A 147 8.68 -1.76 -6.10
C GLY A 147 7.66 -1.51 -4.99
N SER A 148 8.12 -1.51 -3.74
CA SER A 148 7.41 -1.08 -2.54
C SER A 148 5.98 -1.64 -2.38
N SER A 149 5.14 -0.96 -1.62
CA SER A 149 3.71 -1.23 -1.45
C SER A 149 2.86 -0.89 -2.70
N ILE A 150 3.44 -0.33 -3.77
CA ILE A 150 2.75 -0.13 -5.06
C ILE A 150 2.16 -1.45 -5.58
N LYS A 151 2.80 -2.59 -5.30
CA LYS A 151 2.27 -3.92 -5.66
C LYS A 151 0.90 -4.20 -5.06
N ILE A 152 0.69 -3.81 -3.81
CA ILE A 152 -0.60 -3.92 -3.11
C ILE A 152 -1.62 -2.98 -3.74
N CYS A 153 -1.18 -1.75 -4.09
CA CYS A 153 -2.02 -0.78 -4.76
C CYS A 153 -2.52 -1.28 -6.13
N LEU A 154 -1.67 -1.96 -6.90
CA LEU A 154 -2.06 -2.54 -8.20
C LEU A 154 -3.17 -3.60 -8.04
N VAL A 155 -3.12 -4.42 -6.99
CA VAL A 155 -4.20 -5.37 -6.67
C VAL A 155 -5.47 -4.62 -6.24
N ALA A 156 -5.35 -3.64 -5.37
CA ALA A 156 -6.49 -2.84 -4.91
C ALA A 156 -7.18 -2.05 -6.05
N GLU A 157 -6.41 -1.56 -7.03
CA GLU A 157 -6.93 -0.93 -8.23
C GLU A 157 -7.65 -1.92 -9.18
N GLY A 158 -7.46 -3.22 -9.00
CA GLY A 158 -7.86 -4.24 -9.95
C GLY A 158 -6.95 -4.36 -11.17
N LYS A 159 -5.78 -3.71 -11.19
CA LYS A 159 -4.77 -3.82 -12.26
C LYS A 159 -3.96 -5.09 -12.20
N ALA A 160 -3.96 -5.76 -11.06
CA ALA A 160 -3.45 -7.11 -10.88
C ALA A 160 -4.46 -7.93 -10.07
N ASP A 161 -4.44 -9.24 -10.26
CA ASP A 161 -5.36 -10.15 -9.57
C ASP A 161 -4.76 -10.67 -8.28
N VAL A 162 -3.43 -10.79 -8.22
CA VAL A 162 -2.73 -11.34 -7.06
C VAL A 162 -1.33 -10.78 -6.90
N TYR A 163 -0.92 -10.64 -5.64
CA TYR A 163 0.46 -10.40 -5.22
C TYR A 163 0.89 -11.52 -4.27
N PRO A 164 1.53 -12.60 -4.76
CA PRO A 164 2.02 -13.66 -3.90
C PRO A 164 3.25 -13.19 -3.10
N ARG A 165 3.22 -13.43 -1.80
CA ARG A 165 4.33 -13.18 -0.89
C ARG A 165 4.43 -14.34 0.09
N PHE A 166 5.49 -15.15 -0.05
CA PHE A 166 5.83 -16.21 0.87
C PHE A 166 7.02 -15.78 1.72
N ALA A 167 6.98 -16.11 3.02
CA ALA A 167 8.03 -15.79 3.98
C ALA A 167 9.17 -16.82 3.94
#